data_c80b511d87d31ba53c2e1139f771c4c3
#
_entry.id   c80b511d87d31ba53c2e1139f771c4c3
#
_cell.length_a   1.000
_cell.length_b   1.000
_cell.length_c   1.000
_cell.angle_alpha   90.00
_cell.angle_beta   90.00
_cell.angle_gamma   90.00
#
_symmetry.space_group_name_H-M   'P 1'
#
loop_
_entity.id
_entity.type
_entity.pdbx_description
1 polymer ?
#
loop_
_entity_poly.entity_id
_entity_poly.type
_entity_poly.pdbx_seq_one_letter_code
_entity_poly.pdbx_strand_id
1 'polypeptide(L)'
;GQVEGAFVQGTGWLTTEELWWDAKGRLRTHAPSTYKIPVASDRPRIFNVALLENAPNREATIHRSKAVGEPPLMLAISVLHALSDAVASVGGHRVCPRLDAPATPERVLAAVERVRAEAG
;
A
#
# COMPACT_ATOMS: atom_id res chain seq x y z
N GLY A 1 -7.91 -16.55 -0.28
CA GLY A 1 -7.82 -15.73 -1.51
C GLY A 1 -8.32 -14.31 -1.32
N GLN A 2 -9.47 -14.10 -0.66
CA GLN A 2 -10.03 -12.75 -0.43
C GLN A 2 -9.12 -11.89 0.44
N VAL A 3 -8.53 -12.47 1.47
CA VAL A 3 -7.59 -11.76 2.36
C VAL A 3 -6.33 -11.33 1.60
N GLU A 4 -5.75 -12.24 0.84
CA GLU A 4 -4.57 -11.99 0.03
C GLU A 4 -4.84 -10.96 -1.07
N GLY A 5 -5.96 -11.11 -1.79
CA GLY A 5 -6.37 -10.20 -2.84
C GLY A 5 -6.61 -8.78 -2.34
N ALA A 6 -7.27 -8.61 -1.20
CA ALA A 6 -7.52 -7.30 -0.61
C ALA A 6 -6.22 -6.63 -0.14
N PHE A 7 -5.26 -7.37 0.42
CA PHE A 7 -3.95 -6.84 0.78
C PHE A 7 -3.19 -6.34 -0.45
N VAL A 8 -3.16 -7.12 -1.53
CA VAL A 8 -2.48 -6.73 -2.78
C VAL A 8 -3.15 -5.52 -3.42
N GLN A 9 -4.49 -5.45 -3.38
CA GLN A 9 -5.23 -4.28 -3.84
C GLN A 9 -4.84 -3.02 -3.05
N GLY A 10 -4.80 -3.10 -1.73
CA GLY A 10 -4.38 -1.99 -0.88
C GLY A 10 -2.92 -1.59 -1.12
N THR A 11 -2.05 -2.54 -1.41
CA THR A 11 -0.67 -2.26 -1.84
C THR A 11 -0.65 -1.40 -3.10
N GLY A 12 -1.48 -1.72 -4.10
CA GLY A 12 -1.61 -0.92 -5.31
C GLY A 12 -2.03 0.52 -5.02
N TRP A 13 -3.04 0.70 -4.19
CA TRP A 13 -3.54 2.02 -3.78
C TRP A 13 -2.45 2.89 -3.13
N LEU A 14 -1.56 2.26 -2.39
CA LEU A 14 -0.52 2.97 -1.64
C LEU A 14 0.78 3.14 -2.41
N THR A 15 0.91 2.55 -3.61
CA THR A 15 2.18 2.54 -4.35
C THR A 15 2.05 2.93 -5.81
N THR A 16 1.24 2.26 -6.61
CA THR A 16 1.27 2.40 -8.07
C THR A 16 0.01 2.97 -8.69
N GLU A 17 -1.12 2.94 -7.98
CA GLU A 17 -2.39 3.46 -8.46
C GLU A 17 -2.49 4.96 -8.15
N GLU A 18 -2.12 5.80 -9.10
CA GLU A 18 -2.13 7.24 -8.94
C GLU A 18 -3.35 7.87 -9.60
N LEU A 19 -4.03 8.75 -8.88
CA LEU A 19 -5.08 9.60 -9.42
C LEU A 19 -4.45 10.88 -9.97
N TRP A 20 -4.59 11.11 -11.27
CA TRP A 20 -4.04 12.29 -11.93
C TRP A 20 -5.11 13.06 -12.71
N TRP A 21 -5.18 14.37 -12.44
CA TRP A 21 -6.08 15.29 -13.10
C TRP A 21 -5.29 16.26 -13.95
N ASP A 22 -5.80 16.55 -15.16
CA ASP A 22 -5.22 17.56 -16.03
C ASP A 22 -5.57 18.99 -15.55
N ALA A 23 -4.97 19.99 -16.22
CA ALA A 23 -5.20 21.40 -15.89
C ALA A 23 -6.66 21.86 -16.03
N LYS A 24 -7.53 21.06 -16.66
CA LYS A 24 -8.97 21.30 -16.79
C LYS A 24 -9.78 20.55 -15.76
N GLY A 25 -9.16 19.90 -14.79
CA GLY A 25 -9.80 19.12 -13.74
C GLY A 25 -10.37 17.78 -14.22
N ARG A 26 -9.94 17.26 -15.37
CA ARG A 26 -10.42 15.96 -15.86
C ARG A 26 -9.51 14.86 -15.35
N LEU A 27 -10.10 13.83 -14.70
CA LEU A 27 -9.36 12.64 -14.29
C LEU A 27 -8.85 11.89 -15.52
N ARG A 28 -7.54 11.70 -15.61
CA ARG A 28 -6.87 11.02 -16.74
C ARG A 28 -6.62 9.55 -16.45
N THR A 29 -6.50 9.19 -15.19
CA THR A 29 -6.31 7.82 -14.71
C THR A 29 -7.65 7.20 -14.30
N HIS A 30 -8.59 7.11 -15.24
CA HIS A 30 -9.97 6.71 -15.01
C HIS A 30 -10.31 5.27 -15.43
N ALA A 31 -9.32 4.51 -15.89
CA ALA A 31 -9.51 3.13 -16.35
C ALA A 31 -8.24 2.31 -16.12
N PRO A 32 -8.34 0.96 -15.99
CA PRO A 32 -7.18 0.09 -15.79
C PRO A 32 -6.09 0.21 -16.86
N SER A 33 -6.43 0.70 -18.03
CA SER A 33 -5.48 0.99 -19.12
C SER A 33 -4.66 2.26 -18.90
N THR A 34 -5.01 3.09 -17.94
CA THR A 34 -4.40 4.41 -17.69
C THR A 34 -3.72 4.54 -16.33
N TYR A 35 -3.84 3.54 -15.46
CA TYR A 35 -3.12 3.45 -14.20
C TYR A 35 -2.65 2.01 -13.95
N LYS A 36 -1.62 1.85 -13.12
CA LYS A 36 -1.03 0.53 -12.87
C LYS A 36 -1.66 -0.11 -11.63
N ILE A 37 -2.47 -1.14 -11.86
CA ILE A 37 -2.88 -2.07 -10.80
C ILE A 37 -1.78 -3.11 -10.57
N PRO A 38 -1.65 -3.67 -9.36
CA PRO A 38 -0.70 -4.75 -9.10
C PRO A 38 -0.96 -5.96 -9.97
N VAL A 39 0.09 -6.54 -10.50
CA VAL A 39 0.05 -7.82 -11.23
C VAL A 39 0.60 -8.93 -10.35
N ALA A 40 0.48 -10.18 -10.79
CA ALA A 40 0.88 -11.35 -10.01
C ALA A 40 2.35 -11.30 -9.53
N SER A 41 3.25 -10.69 -10.31
CA SER A 41 4.66 -10.52 -9.96
C SER A 41 4.90 -9.44 -8.89
N ASP A 42 3.94 -8.55 -8.64
CA ASP A 42 4.07 -7.49 -7.64
C ASP A 42 3.75 -8.00 -6.22
N ARG A 43 3.22 -9.22 -6.10
CA ARG A 43 3.01 -9.87 -4.80
C ARG A 43 4.35 -10.11 -4.10
N PRO A 44 4.45 -9.90 -2.79
CA PRO A 44 5.66 -10.25 -2.04
C PRO A 44 6.08 -11.70 -2.30
N ARG A 45 7.39 -11.92 -2.48
CA ARG A 45 7.93 -13.28 -2.71
C ARG A 45 7.66 -14.20 -1.53
N ILE A 46 7.75 -13.68 -0.30
CA ILE A 46 7.33 -14.36 0.93
C ILE A 46 6.02 -13.70 1.35
N PHE A 47 4.93 -14.44 1.29
CA PHE A 47 3.60 -13.96 1.60
C PHE A 47 2.83 -15.02 2.37
N ASN A 48 3.02 -15.05 3.67
CA ASN A 48 2.39 -15.99 4.57
C ASN A 48 1.11 -15.39 5.14
N VAL A 49 0.00 -16.04 4.91
CA VAL A 49 -1.32 -15.63 5.39
C VAL A 49 -1.92 -16.78 6.20
N ALA A 50 -2.37 -16.47 7.40
CA ALA A 50 -3.08 -17.42 8.25
C ALA A 50 -4.31 -16.76 8.87
N LEU A 51 -5.39 -17.50 9.00
CA LEU A 51 -6.55 -17.07 9.75
C LEU A 51 -6.34 -17.42 11.23
N LEU A 52 -6.79 -16.51 12.11
CA LEU A 52 -6.75 -16.78 13.56
C LEU A 52 -7.71 -17.92 13.88
N GLU A 53 -7.16 -19.03 14.36
CA GLU A 53 -7.95 -20.20 14.77
C GLU A 53 -8.69 -19.96 16.09
N ASN A 54 -9.78 -20.67 16.29
CA ASN A 54 -10.58 -20.62 17.52
C ASN A 54 -11.08 -19.22 17.91
N ALA A 55 -11.28 -18.34 16.92
CA ALA A 55 -11.80 -17.00 17.10
C ALA A 55 -13.15 -16.80 16.38
N PRO A 56 -14.22 -17.50 16.77
CA PRO A 56 -15.53 -17.36 16.13
C PRO A 56 -16.09 -15.95 16.36
N ASN A 57 -16.95 -15.52 15.44
CA ASN A 57 -17.70 -14.30 15.67
C ASN A 57 -18.64 -14.49 16.88
N ARG A 58 -18.60 -13.56 17.82
CA ARG A 58 -19.46 -13.56 19.00
C ARG A 58 -20.88 -13.16 18.66
N GLU A 59 -21.03 -12.31 17.63
CA GLU A 59 -22.32 -11.83 17.15
C GLU A 59 -23.05 -12.86 16.29
N ALA A 60 -24.36 -12.83 16.33
CA ALA A 60 -25.23 -13.68 15.52
C ALA A 60 -25.32 -13.12 14.08
N THR A 61 -24.35 -13.46 13.26
CA THR A 61 -24.33 -13.11 11.83
C THR A 61 -24.56 -14.35 10.98
N ILE A 62 -24.88 -14.16 9.71
CA ILE A 62 -25.05 -15.26 8.73
C ILE A 62 -23.75 -16.08 8.68
N HIS A 63 -23.85 -17.37 8.96
CA HIS A 63 -22.72 -18.29 9.07
C HIS A 63 -21.60 -17.81 10.02
N ARG A 64 -21.92 -16.97 10.98
CA ARG A 64 -20.94 -16.35 11.89
C ARG A 64 -19.81 -15.62 11.15
N SER A 65 -20.08 -15.14 9.93
CA SER A 65 -19.10 -14.44 9.11
C SER A 65 -18.75 -13.09 9.73
N LYS A 66 -17.53 -12.66 9.48
CA LYS A 66 -17.02 -11.31 9.73
C LYS A 66 -16.73 -10.63 8.40
N ALA A 67 -16.67 -9.32 8.38
CA ALA A 67 -16.22 -8.59 7.18
C ALA A 67 -14.80 -9.04 6.80
N VAL A 68 -14.57 -9.34 5.52
CA VAL A 68 -13.29 -9.91 5.07
C VAL A 68 -12.53 -9.01 4.10
N GLY A 69 -13.22 -8.13 3.37
CA GLY A 69 -12.60 -7.30 2.33
C GLY A 69 -11.80 -6.12 2.90
N GLU A 70 -12.45 -5.27 3.65
CA GLU A 70 -11.87 -4.01 4.13
C GLU A 70 -10.72 -4.18 5.13
N PRO A 71 -10.79 -5.04 6.17
CA PRO A 71 -9.67 -5.18 7.09
C PRO A 71 -8.36 -5.62 6.42
N PRO A 72 -8.34 -6.59 5.52
CA PRO A 72 -7.13 -6.95 4.77
C PRO A 72 -6.60 -5.83 3.87
N LEU A 73 -7.49 -5.00 3.29
CA LEU A 73 -7.12 -3.82 2.52
C LEU A 73 -6.33 -2.83 3.40
N MET A 74 -6.82 -2.57 4.62
CA MET A 74 -6.17 -1.66 5.56
C MET A 74 -4.81 -2.18 6.04
N LEU A 75 -4.60 -3.49 6.10
CA LEU A 75 -3.29 -4.06 6.45
C LEU A 75 -2.19 -3.67 5.47
N ALA A 76 -2.53 -3.31 4.23
CA ALA A 76 -1.57 -2.83 3.24
C ALA A 76 -0.91 -1.49 3.61
N ILE A 77 -1.43 -0.75 4.59
CA ILE A 77 -0.76 0.43 5.16
C ILE A 77 0.64 0.06 5.67
N SER A 78 0.85 -1.18 6.10
CA SER A 78 2.17 -1.69 6.48
C SER A 78 3.21 -1.60 5.36
N VAL A 79 2.79 -1.68 4.11
CA VAL A 79 3.67 -1.52 2.93
C VAL A 79 4.18 -0.09 2.82
N LEU A 80 3.29 0.90 2.99
CA LEU A 80 3.69 2.31 3.00
C LEU A 80 4.66 2.61 4.14
N HIS A 81 4.41 2.06 5.33
CA HIS A 81 5.32 2.21 6.47
C HIS A 81 6.67 1.54 6.22
N ALA A 82 6.69 0.35 5.62
CA ALA A 82 7.93 -0.34 5.26
C ALA A 82 8.76 0.46 4.23
N LEU A 83 8.10 1.04 3.23
CA LEU A 83 8.76 1.93 2.25
C LEU A 83 9.31 3.19 2.93
N SER A 84 8.51 3.79 3.82
CA SER A 84 8.92 4.97 4.58
C SER A 84 10.12 4.67 5.47
N ASP A 85 10.12 3.54 6.15
CA ASP A 85 11.24 3.09 6.99
C ASP A 85 12.51 2.83 6.15
N ALA A 86 12.35 2.16 5.02
CA ALA A 86 13.46 1.93 4.09
C ALA A 86 14.06 3.24 3.56
N VAL A 87 13.25 4.24 3.25
CA VAL A 87 13.72 5.58 2.87
C VAL A 87 14.43 6.27 4.03
N ALA A 88 13.87 6.21 5.24
CA ALA A 88 14.49 6.79 6.44
C ALA A 88 15.86 6.17 6.74
N SER A 89 16.05 4.89 6.48
CA SER A 89 17.32 4.19 6.70
C SER A 89 18.49 4.77 5.91
N VAL A 90 18.21 5.38 4.75
CA VAL A 90 19.24 6.05 3.92
C VAL A 90 19.94 7.20 4.68
N GLY A 91 19.20 7.88 5.57
CA GLY A 91 19.73 8.93 6.45
C GLY A 91 19.98 8.45 7.88
N GLY A 92 20.07 7.13 8.12
CA GLY A 92 20.26 6.55 9.46
C GLY A 92 19.10 6.86 10.40
N HIS A 93 17.90 6.98 9.88
CA HIS A 93 16.65 7.32 10.61
C HIS A 93 16.70 8.68 11.34
N ARG A 94 17.60 9.57 10.95
CA ARG A 94 17.72 10.92 11.55
C ARG A 94 16.78 11.94 10.92
N VAL A 95 16.29 11.65 9.72
CA VAL A 95 15.43 12.52 8.90
C VAL A 95 14.10 11.82 8.59
N CYS A 96 12.99 12.53 8.77
CA CYS A 96 11.69 12.05 8.40
C CYS A 96 11.57 11.99 6.87
N PRO A 97 11.23 10.85 6.25
CA PRO A 97 11.19 10.70 4.80
C PRO A 97 10.10 11.52 4.12
N ARG A 98 9.02 11.91 4.84
CA ARG A 98 7.86 12.65 4.29
C ARG A 98 7.37 12.01 3.00
N LEU A 99 7.17 10.70 3.02
CA LEU A 99 6.69 9.92 1.89
C LEU A 99 5.16 9.84 1.93
N ASP A 100 4.52 10.47 0.96
CA ASP A 100 3.06 10.47 0.84
C ASP A 100 2.55 9.33 -0.04
N ALA A 101 1.32 8.88 0.22
CA ALA A 101 0.62 7.93 -0.65
C ALA A 101 0.00 8.63 -1.87
N PRO A 102 -0.02 7.95 -3.03
CA PRO A 102 0.66 6.71 -3.31
C PRO A 102 2.17 6.91 -3.41
N ALA A 103 2.95 6.03 -2.77
CA ALA A 103 4.41 6.03 -2.82
C ALA A 103 4.89 5.49 -4.17
N THR A 104 4.67 6.24 -5.24
CA THR A 104 5.13 5.87 -6.57
C THR A 104 6.66 5.81 -6.62
N PRO A 105 7.26 5.07 -7.58
CA PRO A 105 8.71 5.01 -7.72
C PRO A 105 9.38 6.39 -7.78
N GLU A 106 8.74 7.34 -8.45
CA GLU A 106 9.19 8.73 -8.55
C GLU A 106 9.19 9.42 -7.18
N ARG A 107 8.11 9.27 -6.40
CA ARG A 107 8.02 9.85 -5.04
C ARG A 107 9.01 9.21 -4.08
N VAL A 108 9.24 7.91 -4.19
CA VAL A 108 10.26 7.19 -3.40
C VAL A 108 11.66 7.73 -3.74
N LEU A 109 11.98 7.89 -5.04
CA LEU A 109 13.27 8.45 -5.47
C LEU A 109 13.47 9.86 -4.90
N ALA A 110 12.49 10.74 -5.07
CA ALA A 110 12.55 12.11 -4.55
C ALA A 110 12.73 12.15 -3.02
N ALA A 111 12.05 11.25 -2.30
CA ALA A 111 12.20 11.13 -0.85
C ALA A 111 13.61 10.66 -0.45
N VAL A 112 14.19 9.70 -1.17
CA VAL A 112 15.57 9.23 -0.95
C VAL A 112 16.58 10.36 -1.16
N GLU A 113 16.43 11.12 -2.26
CA GLU A 113 17.32 12.25 -2.56
C GLU A 113 17.24 13.33 -1.48
N ARG A 114 16.02 13.66 -1.04
CA ARG A 114 15.82 14.62 0.05
C ARG A 114 16.45 14.14 1.36
N VAL A 115 16.22 12.89 1.76
CA VAL A 115 16.79 12.34 3.00
C VAL A 115 18.32 12.35 2.96
N ARG A 116 18.93 12.04 1.81
CA ARG A 116 20.38 12.12 1.63
C ARG A 116 20.89 13.56 1.82
N ALA A 117 20.20 14.53 1.22
CA ALA A 117 20.60 15.92 1.31
C ALA A 117 20.46 16.49 2.73
N GLU A 118 19.41 16.11 3.44
CA GLU A 118 19.14 16.61 4.80
C GLU A 118 19.95 15.86 5.89
N ALA A 119 20.38 14.63 5.64
CA ALA A 119 21.16 13.84 6.60
C ALA A 119 22.68 14.10 6.55
N GLY A 120 23.14 14.70 5.46
CA GLY A 120 24.48 15.12 5.05
C GLY A 120 25.41 15.48 5.82
#